data_fc5ca5f37ba0da6f150cb111a51a586b
#
_entry.id   fc5ca5f37ba0da6f150cb111a51a586b
#
_cell.length_a   1.000
_cell.length_b   1.000
_cell.length_c   1.000
_cell.angle_alpha   90.00
_cell.angle_beta   90.00
_cell.angle_gamma   90.00
#
_symmetry.space_group_name_H-M   'P 1'
#
loop_
_entity.id
_entity.type
_entity.pdbx_description
1 polymer ?
#
loop_
_entity_poly.entity_id
_entity_poly.type
_entity_poly.pdbx_seq_one_letter_code
_entity_poly.pdbx_strand_id
1 'polypeptide(L)'
;MQAFVQQVRLFTRDHPQLNRLIAGEESGDRIIAWAIMDAIADFNGTPHFTTWSIDTFLQKSQQALLTRMTTITLLESVGLLQTRNHINYSNGGINVGVNDKTSLIMNWLQYFKSSTEQMKQKVKVAVNIESILGPGNPGIHSELWAVNASYLSY
;
A
#
# COMPACT_ATOMS: atom_id res chain seq x y z
N MET A 1 -5.44 9.70 11.47
CA MET A 1 -6.00 8.42 10.99
C MET A 1 -7.09 8.65 9.94
N GLN A 2 -8.23 9.27 10.23
CA GLN A 2 -9.35 9.44 9.27
C GLN A 2 -8.94 10.12 7.95
N ALA A 3 -8.18 11.20 7.99
CA ALA A 3 -7.71 11.87 6.77
C ALA A 3 -6.88 10.94 5.87
N PHE A 4 -6.08 10.07 6.46
CA PHE A 4 -5.29 9.11 5.70
C PHE A 4 -6.13 7.94 5.15
N VAL A 5 -7.17 7.51 5.87
CA VAL A 5 -8.18 6.56 5.36
C VAL A 5 -8.83 7.11 4.08
N GLN A 6 -9.24 8.38 4.09
CA GLN A 6 -9.81 9.03 2.90
C GLN A 6 -8.80 9.12 1.74
N GLN A 7 -7.52 9.36 2.03
CA GLN A 7 -6.47 9.35 1.01
C GLN A 7 -6.31 7.97 0.37
N VAL A 8 -6.35 6.89 1.17
CA VAL A 8 -6.30 5.51 0.66
C VAL A 8 -7.53 5.22 -0.20
N ARG A 9 -8.74 5.64 0.21
CA ARG A 9 -9.97 5.51 -0.59
C ARG A 9 -9.86 6.21 -1.94
N LEU A 10 -9.34 7.43 -1.96
CA LEU A 10 -9.13 8.17 -3.21
C LEU A 10 -8.14 7.44 -4.13
N PHE A 11 -7.08 6.88 -3.58
CA PHE A 11 -6.10 6.13 -4.36
C PHE A 11 -6.67 4.83 -4.92
N THR A 12 -7.41 4.07 -4.12
CA THR A 12 -8.07 2.82 -4.54
C THR A 12 -9.34 3.04 -5.35
N ARG A 13 -9.83 4.29 -5.42
CA ARG A 13 -11.11 4.67 -6.02
C ARG A 13 -12.32 3.95 -5.42
N ASP A 14 -12.22 3.56 -4.15
CA ASP A 14 -13.31 2.94 -3.41
C ASP A 14 -14.30 4.01 -2.94
N HIS A 15 -15.17 4.40 -3.84
CA HIS A 15 -16.18 5.44 -3.63
C HIS A 15 -17.56 4.92 -4.05
N PRO A 16 -18.64 5.19 -3.28
CA PRO A 16 -19.99 4.73 -3.58
C PRO A 16 -20.47 5.05 -5.01
N GLN A 17 -20.02 6.19 -5.56
CA GLN A 17 -20.37 6.61 -6.92
C GLN A 17 -19.64 5.83 -8.02
N LEU A 18 -18.52 5.19 -7.71
CA LEU A 18 -17.70 4.42 -8.64
C LEU A 18 -17.98 2.92 -8.54
N ASN A 19 -18.47 2.47 -7.38
CA ASN A 19 -18.81 1.07 -7.11
C ASN A 19 -20.17 0.74 -7.75
N ARG A 20 -20.15 0.15 -8.95
CA ARG A 20 -21.37 -0.18 -9.69
C ARG A 20 -22.08 -1.44 -9.21
N LEU A 21 -21.37 -2.32 -8.50
CA LEU A 21 -21.87 -3.64 -8.10
C LEU A 21 -22.25 -3.69 -6.62
N ILE A 22 -21.79 -2.72 -5.82
CA ILE A 22 -22.00 -2.68 -4.38
C ILE A 22 -22.58 -1.31 -4.05
N ALA A 23 -23.70 -1.30 -3.34
CA ALA A 23 -24.28 -0.06 -2.83
C ALA A 23 -23.44 0.40 -1.64
N GLY A 24 -22.42 1.24 -1.90
CA GLY A 24 -21.57 1.78 -0.84
C GLY A 24 -20.07 1.65 -1.11
N GLU A 25 -19.31 1.60 -0.05
CA GLU A 25 -17.87 1.41 -0.05
C GLU A 25 -17.51 -0.08 0.01
N GLU A 26 -16.54 -0.50 -0.78
CA GLU A 26 -16.11 -1.92 -0.82
C GLU A 26 -15.36 -2.30 0.47
N SER A 27 -14.49 -1.40 0.94
CA SER A 27 -13.71 -1.60 2.15
C SER A 27 -14.17 -0.65 3.27
N GLY A 28 -14.64 -1.21 4.38
CA GLY A 28 -15.00 -0.40 5.55
C GLY A 28 -13.77 0.32 6.16
N ASP A 29 -13.99 1.50 6.75
CA ASP A 29 -12.94 2.31 7.40
C ASP A 29 -12.08 1.53 8.38
N ARG A 30 -12.69 0.57 9.08
CA ARG A 30 -12.01 -0.29 10.06
C ARG A 30 -10.98 -1.20 9.40
N ILE A 31 -11.30 -1.73 8.21
CA ILE A 31 -10.40 -2.59 7.43
C ILE A 31 -9.24 -1.77 6.88
N ILE A 32 -9.52 -0.57 6.36
CA ILE A 32 -8.48 0.34 5.87
C ILE A 32 -7.57 0.78 7.01
N ALA A 33 -8.12 1.13 8.17
CA ALA A 33 -7.34 1.50 9.36
C ALA A 33 -6.43 0.34 9.82
N TRP A 34 -6.95 -0.89 9.82
CA TRP A 34 -6.13 -2.08 10.11
C TRP A 34 -5.01 -2.24 9.09
N ALA A 35 -5.29 -2.13 7.80
CA ALA A 35 -4.29 -2.25 6.74
C ALA A 35 -3.20 -1.17 6.83
N ILE A 36 -3.54 0.05 7.27
CA ILE A 36 -2.56 1.11 7.55
C ILE A 36 -1.63 0.70 8.68
N MET A 37 -2.18 0.17 9.78
CA MET A 37 -1.38 -0.26 10.92
C MET A 37 -0.45 -1.43 10.56
N ASP A 38 -0.95 -2.39 9.79
CA ASP A 38 -0.17 -3.53 9.29
C ASP A 38 0.97 -3.08 8.38
N ALA A 39 0.70 -2.17 7.44
CA ALA A 39 1.71 -1.58 6.56
C ALA A 39 2.81 -0.84 7.36
N ILE A 40 2.44 -0.12 8.42
CA ILE A 40 3.41 0.54 9.31
C ILE A 40 4.24 -0.50 10.06
N ALA A 41 3.62 -1.58 10.55
CA ALA A 41 4.31 -2.66 11.24
C ALA A 41 5.32 -3.36 10.33
N ASP A 42 4.93 -3.68 9.08
CA ASP A 42 5.82 -4.24 8.07
C ASP A 42 7.00 -3.31 7.77
N PHE A 43 6.73 -2.01 7.56
CA PHE A 43 7.81 -1.04 7.37
C PHE A 43 8.76 -1.02 8.56
N ASN A 44 8.25 -0.92 9.78
CA ASN A 44 9.07 -0.84 10.99
C ASN A 44 9.86 -2.13 11.24
N GLY A 45 9.29 -3.29 10.94
CA GLY A 45 9.91 -4.60 11.07
C GLY A 45 10.94 -4.94 9.99
N THR A 46 11.00 -4.18 8.89
CA THR A 46 12.03 -4.35 7.87
C THR A 46 13.39 -3.82 8.39
N PRO A 47 14.53 -4.52 8.21
CA PRO A 47 15.85 -3.98 8.54
C PRO A 47 16.10 -2.64 7.84
N HIS A 48 16.72 -1.81 8.45
CA HIS A 48 16.90 -1.13 9.65
C HIS A 48 15.61 -0.81 10.44
N PHE A 49 15.46 -1.41 11.59
CA PHE A 49 14.25 -1.25 12.41
C PHE A 49 14.00 0.21 12.74
N THR A 50 12.74 0.61 12.61
CA THR A 50 12.29 1.98 12.87
C THR A 50 11.04 1.96 13.74
N THR A 51 10.68 3.11 14.30
CA THR A 51 9.46 3.29 15.09
C THR A 51 8.58 4.37 14.47
N TRP A 52 8.43 4.34 13.14
CA TRP A 52 7.63 5.33 12.44
C TRP A 52 6.15 5.16 12.74
N SER A 53 5.48 6.29 12.91
CA SER A 53 4.03 6.42 12.98
C SER A 53 3.49 7.05 11.69
N ILE A 54 2.18 7.16 11.54
CA ILE A 54 1.54 7.90 10.45
C ILE A 54 2.11 9.31 10.35
N ASP A 55 2.23 9.99 11.49
CA ASP A 55 2.72 11.38 11.53
C ASP A 55 4.17 11.47 11.03
N THR A 56 5.00 10.47 11.32
CA THR A 56 6.38 10.41 10.82
C THR A 56 6.40 10.26 9.29
N PHE A 57 5.53 9.41 8.72
CA PHE A 57 5.42 9.29 7.25
C PHE A 57 4.97 10.62 6.61
N LEU A 58 4.05 11.35 7.26
CA LEU A 58 3.60 12.66 6.80
C LEU A 58 4.73 13.69 6.85
N GLN A 59 5.43 13.78 7.98
CA GLN A 59 6.53 14.74 8.20
C GLN A 59 7.70 14.51 7.24
N LYS A 60 8.04 13.24 6.97
CA LYS A 60 9.12 12.86 6.05
C LYS A 60 8.68 12.81 4.58
N SER A 61 7.47 13.28 4.25
CA SER A 61 6.90 13.29 2.89
C SER A 61 6.84 11.89 2.24
N GLN A 62 6.68 10.82 3.04
CA GLN A 62 6.62 9.43 2.58
C GLN A 62 5.18 8.88 2.52
N GLN A 63 4.19 9.75 2.37
CA GLN A 63 2.76 9.39 2.28
C GLN A 63 2.48 8.43 1.12
N ALA A 64 3.12 8.66 -0.03
CA ALA A 64 2.94 7.81 -1.21
C ALA A 64 3.39 6.36 -0.96
N LEU A 65 4.50 6.17 -0.24
CA LEU A 65 4.97 4.85 0.16
C LEU A 65 3.95 4.17 1.08
N LEU A 66 3.52 4.85 2.14
CA LEU A 66 2.54 4.29 3.08
C LEU A 66 1.21 3.95 2.38
N THR A 67 0.72 4.81 1.49
CA THR A 67 -0.51 4.55 0.71
C THR A 67 -0.37 3.28 -0.14
N ARG A 68 0.77 3.09 -0.82
CA ARG A 68 1.02 1.90 -1.65
C ARG A 68 1.14 0.64 -0.80
N MET A 69 1.84 0.68 0.33
CA MET A 69 1.96 -0.45 1.25
C MET A 69 0.56 -0.85 1.78
N THR A 70 -0.24 0.12 2.23
CA THR A 70 -1.62 -0.10 2.66
C THR A 70 -2.46 -0.75 1.56
N THR A 71 -2.32 -0.29 0.31
CA THR A 71 -3.05 -0.86 -0.83
C THR A 71 -2.66 -2.31 -1.09
N ILE A 72 -1.38 -2.67 -0.92
CA ILE A 72 -0.91 -4.07 -1.02
C ILE A 72 -1.60 -4.93 0.03
N THR A 73 -1.60 -4.51 1.30
CA THR A 73 -2.29 -5.24 2.38
C THR A 73 -3.79 -5.40 2.12
N LEU A 74 -4.45 -4.37 1.58
CA LEU A 74 -5.86 -4.45 1.18
C LEU A 74 -6.08 -5.46 0.05
N LEU A 75 -5.26 -5.42 -1.00
CA LEU A 75 -5.35 -6.37 -2.12
C LEU A 75 -5.11 -7.81 -1.67
N GLU A 76 -4.17 -8.05 -0.75
CA GLU A 76 -3.95 -9.37 -0.15
C GLU A 76 -5.18 -9.85 0.62
N SER A 77 -5.77 -8.98 1.43
CA SER A 77 -7.00 -9.29 2.18
C SER A 77 -8.18 -9.62 1.26
N VAL A 78 -8.38 -8.83 0.18
CA VAL A 78 -9.42 -9.07 -0.82
C VAL A 78 -9.15 -10.36 -1.58
N GLY A 79 -7.90 -10.64 -1.95
CA GLY A 79 -7.49 -11.89 -2.60
C GLY A 79 -7.81 -13.12 -1.77
N LEU A 80 -7.52 -13.08 -0.47
CA LEU A 80 -7.87 -14.13 0.49
C LEU A 80 -9.40 -14.33 0.59
N LEU A 81 -10.16 -13.22 0.65
CA LEU A 81 -11.61 -13.28 0.71
C LEU A 81 -12.20 -13.93 -0.55
N GLN A 82 -11.71 -13.55 -1.74
CA GLN A 82 -12.14 -14.14 -3.01
C GLN A 82 -11.83 -15.65 -3.07
N THR A 83 -10.65 -16.06 -2.63
CA THR A 83 -10.25 -17.46 -2.57
C THR A 83 -11.16 -18.27 -1.64
N ARG A 84 -11.52 -17.72 -0.47
CA ARG A 84 -12.45 -18.38 0.48
C ARG A 84 -13.87 -18.49 -0.05
N ASN A 85 -14.32 -17.52 -0.83
CA ASN A 85 -15.69 -17.44 -1.33
C ASN A 85 -15.84 -18.02 -2.75
N HIS A 86 -14.79 -18.67 -3.27
CA HIS A 86 -14.84 -19.29 -4.58
C HIS A 86 -15.75 -20.52 -4.55
N ILE A 87 -16.93 -20.40 -5.16
CA ILE A 87 -17.88 -21.49 -5.31
C ILE A 87 -17.97 -21.86 -6.79
N ASN A 88 -17.50 -23.05 -7.13
CA ASN A 88 -17.75 -23.66 -8.43
C ASN A 88 -19.02 -24.50 -8.33
N TYR A 89 -20.07 -24.06 -8.98
CA TYR A 89 -21.29 -24.87 -9.10
C TYR A 89 -21.42 -25.42 -10.53
N SER A 90 -21.35 -26.75 -10.66
CA SER A 90 -21.61 -27.45 -11.92
C SER A 90 -22.79 -28.38 -11.71
N ASN A 91 -23.90 -28.12 -12.37
CA ASN A 91 -25.05 -29.03 -12.36
C ASN A 91 -25.62 -29.14 -13.77
N GLY A 92 -25.67 -30.41 -14.31
CA GLY A 92 -26.40 -30.72 -15.52
C GLY A 92 -26.03 -29.96 -16.80
N GLY A 93 -24.75 -29.57 -16.97
CA GLY A 93 -24.28 -28.90 -18.17
C GLY A 93 -24.29 -27.34 -18.07
N ILE A 94 -24.75 -26.79 -16.96
CA ILE A 94 -24.65 -25.33 -16.68
C ILE A 94 -23.45 -25.10 -15.77
N ASN A 95 -22.38 -24.56 -16.33
CA ASN A 95 -21.23 -24.06 -15.57
C ASN A 95 -21.48 -22.61 -15.18
N VAL A 96 -21.83 -22.35 -13.92
CA VAL A 96 -21.84 -21.02 -13.37
C VAL A 96 -20.44 -20.73 -12.82
N GLY A 97 -19.56 -20.19 -13.66
CA GLY A 97 -18.30 -19.63 -13.22
C GLY A 97 -18.59 -18.30 -12.54
N VAL A 98 -18.48 -18.23 -11.21
CA VAL A 98 -18.31 -16.94 -10.53
C VAL A 98 -17.03 -16.34 -11.06
N ASN A 99 -17.08 -15.11 -11.60
CA ASN A 99 -15.94 -14.41 -12.18
C ASN A 99 -14.75 -14.47 -11.22
N ASP A 100 -13.79 -15.34 -11.53
CA ASP A 100 -12.56 -15.47 -10.75
C ASP A 100 -11.67 -14.26 -11.02
N LYS A 101 -11.70 -13.29 -10.11
CA LYS A 101 -10.85 -12.10 -10.14
C LYS A 101 -9.47 -12.35 -9.54
N THR A 102 -9.20 -13.56 -9.07
CA THR A 102 -7.95 -13.90 -8.36
C THR A 102 -6.73 -13.61 -9.22
N SER A 103 -6.76 -13.98 -10.50
CA SER A 103 -5.63 -13.70 -11.42
C SER A 103 -5.36 -12.21 -11.63
N LEU A 104 -6.41 -11.39 -11.72
CA LEU A 104 -6.29 -9.93 -11.85
C LEU A 104 -5.72 -9.32 -10.57
N ILE A 105 -6.22 -9.74 -9.40
CA ILE A 105 -5.72 -9.29 -8.10
C ILE A 105 -4.25 -9.66 -7.95
N MET A 106 -3.85 -10.88 -8.30
CA MET A 106 -2.46 -11.33 -8.22
C MET A 106 -1.53 -10.52 -9.15
N ASN A 107 -1.96 -10.19 -10.36
CA ASN A 107 -1.18 -9.36 -11.28
C ASN A 107 -0.97 -7.94 -10.73
N TRP A 108 -2.02 -7.31 -10.21
CA TRP A 108 -1.92 -6.00 -9.57
C TRP A 108 -1.03 -6.04 -8.33
N LEU A 109 -1.17 -7.07 -7.50
CA LEU A 109 -0.37 -7.26 -6.31
C LEU A 109 1.11 -7.41 -6.64
N GLN A 110 1.45 -8.20 -7.66
CA GLN A 110 2.84 -8.36 -8.11
C GLN A 110 3.43 -7.04 -8.63
N TYR A 111 2.65 -6.29 -9.41
CA TYR A 111 3.06 -4.98 -9.92
C TYR A 111 3.33 -3.99 -8.78
N PHE A 112 2.39 -3.86 -7.84
CA PHE A 112 2.55 -2.95 -6.70
C PHE A 112 3.68 -3.40 -5.76
N LYS A 113 3.80 -4.69 -5.44
CA LYS A 113 4.86 -5.21 -4.57
C LYS A 113 6.25 -4.86 -5.09
N SER A 114 6.54 -5.13 -6.35
CA SER A 114 7.85 -4.89 -6.93
C SER A 114 8.27 -3.42 -6.81
N SER A 115 7.40 -2.50 -7.22
CA SER A 115 7.67 -1.06 -7.15
C SER A 115 7.77 -0.54 -5.72
N THR A 116 6.87 -1.00 -4.84
CA THR A 116 6.79 -0.52 -3.45
C THR A 116 7.97 -1.02 -2.63
N GLU A 117 8.41 -2.26 -2.86
CA GLU A 117 9.57 -2.80 -2.16
C GLU A 117 10.85 -2.03 -2.51
N GLN A 118 11.04 -1.66 -3.77
CA GLN A 118 12.16 -0.80 -4.17
C GLN A 118 12.10 0.57 -3.48
N MET A 119 10.91 1.18 -3.39
CA MET A 119 10.74 2.45 -2.66
C MET A 119 11.04 2.28 -1.17
N LYS A 120 10.52 1.20 -0.54
CA LYS A 120 10.75 0.89 0.87
C LYS A 120 12.24 0.76 1.16
N GLN A 121 12.97 0.01 0.35
CA GLN A 121 14.41 -0.17 0.51
C GLN A 121 15.18 1.14 0.39
N LYS A 122 14.86 1.99 -0.59
CA LYS A 122 15.50 3.31 -0.74
C LYS A 122 15.30 4.18 0.50
N VAL A 123 14.07 4.22 1.04
CA VAL A 123 13.78 4.97 2.26
C VAL A 123 14.52 4.40 3.46
N LYS A 124 14.58 3.07 3.60
CA LYS A 124 15.32 2.42 4.69
C LYS A 124 16.82 2.70 4.63
N VAL A 125 17.43 2.65 3.45
CA VAL A 125 18.83 3.03 3.27
C VAL A 125 19.06 4.48 3.64
N ALA A 126 18.20 5.40 3.20
CA ALA A 126 18.30 6.81 3.55
C ALA A 126 18.21 7.06 5.06
N VAL A 127 17.25 6.41 5.73
CA VAL A 127 17.10 6.48 7.20
C VAL A 127 18.32 5.92 7.92
N ASN A 128 18.91 4.84 7.43
CA ASN A 128 20.12 4.28 8.00
C ASN A 128 21.31 5.24 7.87
N ILE A 129 21.50 5.81 6.69
CA ILE A 129 22.55 6.82 6.45
C ILE A 129 22.35 8.02 7.37
N GLU A 130 21.11 8.54 7.48
CA GLU A 130 20.76 9.65 8.37
C GLU A 130 21.09 9.31 9.84
N SER A 131 20.84 8.07 10.27
CA SER A 131 21.13 7.63 11.64
C SER A 131 22.63 7.54 11.96
N ILE A 132 23.46 7.19 10.97
CA ILE A 132 24.92 7.03 11.13
C ILE A 132 25.62 8.40 11.07
N LEU A 133 25.23 9.25 10.14
CA LEU A 133 25.90 10.50 9.86
C LEU A 133 25.33 11.70 10.64
N GLY A 134 24.18 11.50 11.31
CA GLY A 134 23.47 12.52 12.07
C GLY A 134 22.69 13.50 11.19
N PRO A 135 21.68 14.19 11.76
CA PRO A 135 20.76 15.07 11.02
C PRO A 135 21.37 16.37 10.52
N GLY A 136 22.65 16.63 10.76
CA GLY A 136 23.33 17.87 10.43
C GLY A 136 24.37 17.77 9.30
N ASN A 137 24.47 16.64 8.60
CA ASN A 137 25.45 16.52 7.51
C ASN A 137 24.87 17.10 6.19
N PRO A 138 25.37 18.23 5.68
CA PRO A 138 24.82 18.88 4.49
C PRO A 138 24.95 18.04 3.21
N GLY A 139 25.86 17.05 3.17
CA GLY A 139 26.01 16.14 2.04
C GLY A 139 24.81 15.21 1.83
N ILE A 140 24.17 14.79 2.91
CA ILE A 140 23.00 13.88 2.83
C ILE A 140 21.76 14.60 2.35
N HIS A 141 21.57 15.84 2.79
CA HIS A 141 20.43 16.66 2.33
C HIS A 141 20.50 16.94 0.83
N SER A 142 21.69 17.14 0.26
CA SER A 142 21.84 17.37 -1.17
C SER A 142 21.56 16.12 -2.01
N GLU A 143 21.93 14.93 -1.55
CA GLU A 143 21.68 13.67 -2.26
C GLU A 143 20.21 13.20 -2.14
N LEU A 144 19.59 13.37 -0.97
CA LEU A 144 18.15 13.12 -0.79
C LEU A 144 17.30 14.08 -1.64
N TRP A 145 17.72 15.32 -1.80
CA TRP A 145 17.09 16.29 -2.70
C TRP A 145 17.26 15.88 -4.16
N ALA A 146 18.44 15.43 -4.57
CA ALA A 146 18.69 14.95 -5.92
C ALA A 146 17.88 13.70 -6.26
N VAL A 147 17.72 12.78 -5.32
CA VAL A 147 16.86 11.59 -5.48
C VAL A 147 15.40 11.99 -5.60
N ASN A 148 14.88 12.91 -4.78
CA ASN A 148 13.51 13.40 -4.89
C ASN A 148 13.28 14.23 -6.16
N ALA A 149 14.21 15.07 -6.58
CA ALA A 149 14.10 15.86 -7.79
C ALA A 149 14.07 15.01 -9.07
N SER A 150 14.77 13.88 -9.10
CA SER A 150 14.77 12.97 -10.26
C SER A 150 13.44 12.25 -10.46
N TYR A 151 12.53 12.22 -9.46
CA TYR A 151 11.19 11.64 -9.58
C TYR A 151 10.10 12.64 -9.97
N LEU A 152 10.39 13.95 -9.94
CA LEU A 152 9.43 14.99 -10.33
C LEU A 152 9.60 15.44 -11.78
N SER A 153 10.55 14.87 -12.52
CA SER A 153 10.87 15.24 -13.91
C SER A 153 10.39 14.23 -14.96
N TYR A 154 9.37 13.39 -14.63
CA TYR A 154 8.64 12.56 -15.58
C TYR A 154 7.15 12.78 -15.50
#